data_cb097c75b449e6409d3417baf57e75d2
#
_entry.id   cb097c75b449e6409d3417baf57e75d2
#
_cell.length_a   1.000
_cell.length_b   1.000
_cell.length_c   1.000
_cell.angle_alpha   90.00
_cell.angle_beta   90.00
_cell.angle_gamma   90.00
#
_symmetry.space_group_name_H-M   'P 1'
#
loop_
_entity.id
_entity.type
_entity.pdbx_description
1 polymer ?
#
loop_
_entity_poly.entity_id
_entity_poly.type
_entity_poly.pdbx_seq_one_letter_code
_entity_poly.pdbx_strand_id
1 'polypeptide(L)'
;MEKMLKWARSVLTTTPGHWQSLCEKLPVELLSQAPAPGQWSGLECLQHLIDTERIFRFRLQCLLEGKDFPAFDPDKQGTKTSSQKPPSELAAEFARLRAESLQALSPIQLKDLGCKARHQELGIVTMGEMVHEWAAHDLNHTVQAERAIMQPFIRGCGPWQNYFSDHLVRTEK
;
A
#
# COMPACT_ATOMS: atom_id res chain seq x y z
N MET A 1 21.95 -0.75 7.00
CA MET A 1 21.39 -0.71 5.64
C MET A 1 21.05 -2.10 5.10
N GLU A 2 21.94 -3.09 5.14
CA GLU A 2 21.65 -4.47 4.67
C GLU A 2 20.44 -5.10 5.35
N LYS A 3 20.36 -5.03 6.68
CA LYS A 3 19.22 -5.51 7.46
C LYS A 3 17.90 -4.87 7.02
N MET A 4 17.90 -3.56 6.75
CA MET A 4 16.70 -2.83 6.32
C MET A 4 16.25 -3.23 4.93
N LEU A 5 17.17 -3.40 3.97
CA LEU A 5 16.82 -3.90 2.63
C LEU A 5 16.19 -5.31 2.71
N LYS A 6 16.76 -6.18 3.56
CA LYS A 6 16.18 -7.52 3.81
C LYS A 6 14.77 -7.43 4.39
N TRP A 7 14.57 -6.54 5.38
CA TRP A 7 13.24 -6.36 6.00
C TRP A 7 12.22 -5.79 5.03
N ALA A 8 12.59 -4.77 4.25
CA ALA A 8 11.70 -4.22 3.22
C ALA A 8 11.27 -5.30 2.23
N ARG A 9 12.21 -6.11 1.73
CA ARG A 9 11.88 -7.25 0.87
C ARG A 9 10.95 -8.25 1.55
N SER A 10 11.15 -8.54 2.83
CA SER A 10 10.26 -9.45 3.58
C SER A 10 8.84 -8.90 3.66
N VAL A 11 8.68 -7.61 3.98
CA VAL A 11 7.36 -6.93 3.99
C VAL A 11 6.71 -7.06 2.62
N LEU A 12 7.39 -6.61 1.56
CA LEU A 12 6.88 -6.62 0.19
C LEU A 12 6.53 -8.03 -0.34
N THR A 13 7.19 -9.06 0.18
CA THR A 13 6.91 -10.47 -0.16
C THR A 13 5.67 -10.99 0.58
N THR A 14 5.42 -10.50 1.79
CA THR A 14 4.36 -11.03 2.66
C THR A 14 2.99 -10.41 2.38
N THR A 15 2.95 -9.12 2.05
CA THR A 15 1.69 -8.36 1.90
C THR A 15 0.72 -8.94 0.85
N PRO A 16 1.14 -9.46 -0.32
CA PRO A 16 0.18 -10.03 -1.27
C PRO A 16 -0.63 -11.21 -0.70
N GLY A 17 0.03 -12.11 0.03
CA GLY A 17 -0.66 -13.25 0.65
C GLY A 17 -1.67 -12.81 1.72
N HIS A 18 -1.37 -11.76 2.46
CA HIS A 18 -2.31 -11.16 3.41
C HIS A 18 -3.56 -10.62 2.70
N TRP A 19 -3.39 -9.83 1.62
CA TRP A 19 -4.50 -9.30 0.83
C TRP A 19 -5.33 -10.41 0.15
N GLN A 20 -4.68 -11.46 -0.37
CA GLN A 20 -5.39 -12.62 -0.90
C GLN A 20 -6.27 -13.25 0.17
N SER A 21 -5.74 -13.46 1.38
CA SER A 21 -6.51 -14.04 2.49
C SER A 21 -7.72 -13.19 2.89
N LEU A 22 -7.57 -11.85 2.96
CA LEU A 22 -8.68 -10.95 3.25
C LEU A 22 -9.76 -11.02 2.15
N CYS A 23 -9.36 -10.93 0.88
CA CYS A 23 -10.27 -10.88 -0.25
C CYS A 23 -10.98 -12.21 -0.54
N GLU A 24 -10.40 -13.34 -0.16
CA GLU A 24 -11.01 -14.67 -0.33
C GLU A 24 -11.97 -15.02 0.80
N LYS A 25 -11.74 -14.53 2.01
CA LYS A 25 -12.43 -15.01 3.22
C LYS A 25 -13.41 -14.02 3.83
N LEU A 26 -13.26 -12.74 3.58
CA LEU A 26 -14.16 -11.73 4.13
C LEU A 26 -15.29 -11.39 3.14
N PRO A 27 -16.49 -11.07 3.65
CA PRO A 27 -17.60 -10.60 2.82
C PRO A 27 -17.23 -9.32 2.05
N VAL A 28 -17.64 -9.23 0.78
CA VAL A 28 -17.38 -8.06 -0.06
C VAL A 28 -17.97 -6.77 0.53
N GLU A 29 -19.11 -6.88 1.18
CA GLU A 29 -19.79 -5.76 1.86
C GLU A 29 -18.90 -5.16 2.96
N LEU A 30 -18.17 -6.01 3.69
CA LEU A 30 -17.23 -5.58 4.73
C LEU A 30 -15.98 -4.92 4.13
N LEU A 31 -15.45 -5.49 3.05
CA LEU A 31 -14.27 -4.98 2.36
C LEU A 31 -14.52 -3.64 1.64
N SER A 32 -15.75 -3.42 1.15
CA SER A 32 -16.14 -2.21 0.42
C SER A 32 -16.67 -1.08 1.31
N GLN A 33 -16.88 -1.34 2.59
CA GLN A 33 -17.39 -0.34 3.51
C GLN A 33 -16.33 0.69 3.88
N ALA A 34 -16.54 1.95 3.46
CA ALA A 34 -15.72 3.06 3.95
C ALA A 34 -16.01 3.34 5.43
N PRO A 35 -15.00 3.62 6.26
CA PRO A 35 -15.17 3.84 7.71
C PRO A 35 -15.90 5.15 8.04
N ALA A 36 -15.76 6.16 7.17
CA ALA A 36 -16.47 7.45 7.22
C ALA A 36 -16.48 8.08 5.81
N PRO A 37 -17.34 9.10 5.57
CA PRO A 37 -17.33 9.85 4.32
C PRO A 37 -15.94 10.40 3.97
N GLY A 38 -15.49 10.20 2.74
CA GLY A 38 -14.18 10.66 2.26
C GLY A 38 -12.98 9.81 2.71
N GLN A 39 -13.20 8.75 3.47
CA GLN A 39 -12.16 7.78 3.83
C GLN A 39 -12.24 6.54 2.95
N TRP A 40 -11.11 5.87 2.78
CA TRP A 40 -11.02 4.69 1.92
C TRP A 40 -11.49 3.41 2.62
N SER A 41 -12.23 2.61 1.89
CA SER A 41 -12.55 1.22 2.22
C SER A 41 -11.30 0.32 2.05
N GLY A 42 -11.41 -0.93 2.49
CA GLY A 42 -10.35 -1.92 2.27
C GLY A 42 -10.04 -2.14 0.80
N LEU A 43 -11.06 -2.20 -0.06
CA LEU A 43 -10.87 -2.38 -1.51
C LEU A 43 -10.23 -1.16 -2.18
N GLU A 44 -10.54 0.05 -1.73
CA GLU A 44 -9.87 1.27 -2.23
C GLU A 44 -8.40 1.30 -1.84
N CYS A 45 -8.04 0.85 -0.62
CA CYS A 45 -6.64 0.68 -0.22
C CYS A 45 -5.92 -0.34 -1.12
N LEU A 46 -6.55 -1.48 -1.43
CA LEU A 46 -5.97 -2.48 -2.33
C LEU A 46 -5.80 -1.95 -3.76
N GLN A 47 -6.80 -1.24 -4.28
CA GLN A 47 -6.70 -0.62 -5.61
C GLN A 47 -5.54 0.38 -5.65
N HIS A 48 -5.38 1.19 -4.61
CA HIS A 48 -4.25 2.12 -4.50
C HIS A 48 -2.89 1.40 -4.50
N LEU A 49 -2.76 0.29 -3.80
CA LEU A 49 -1.54 -0.52 -3.84
C LEU A 49 -1.25 -1.06 -5.24
N ILE A 50 -2.28 -1.48 -5.99
CA ILE A 50 -2.17 -1.91 -7.40
C ILE A 50 -1.63 -0.76 -8.28
N ASP A 51 -2.21 0.42 -8.14
CA ASP A 51 -1.83 1.59 -8.94
C ASP A 51 -0.39 2.02 -8.66
N THR A 52 0.01 1.98 -7.39
CA THR A 52 1.36 2.39 -6.97
C THR A 52 2.47 1.38 -7.31
N GLU A 53 2.16 0.10 -7.55
CA GLU A 53 3.16 -0.89 -7.98
C GLU A 53 3.91 -0.47 -9.26
N ARG A 54 3.18 0.06 -10.22
CA ARG A 54 3.77 0.55 -11.47
C ARG A 54 4.63 1.80 -11.22
N ILE A 55 4.19 2.66 -10.31
CA ILE A 55 4.91 3.88 -9.94
C ILE A 55 6.23 3.54 -9.26
N PHE A 56 6.24 2.62 -8.30
CA PHE A 56 7.45 2.20 -7.61
C PHE A 56 8.47 1.55 -8.56
N ARG A 57 8.02 0.71 -9.49
CA ARG A 57 8.92 0.15 -10.52
C ARG A 57 9.51 1.21 -11.43
N PHE A 58 8.71 2.17 -11.86
CA PHE A 58 9.18 3.31 -12.65
C PHE A 58 10.21 4.14 -11.87
N ARG A 59 9.94 4.45 -10.60
CA ARG A 59 10.88 5.19 -9.74
C ARG A 59 12.17 4.41 -9.50
N LEU A 60 12.09 3.09 -9.33
CA LEU A 60 13.26 2.21 -9.22
C LEU A 60 14.17 2.36 -10.45
N GLN A 61 13.59 2.32 -11.63
CA GLN A 61 14.31 2.52 -12.90
C GLN A 61 14.95 3.91 -12.98
N CYS A 62 14.19 4.96 -12.66
CA CYS A 62 14.71 6.34 -12.66
C CYS A 62 15.90 6.50 -11.71
N LEU A 63 15.84 5.94 -10.51
CA LEU A 63 16.92 5.99 -9.53
C LEU A 63 18.18 5.26 -10.02
N LEU A 64 18.04 4.11 -10.69
CA LEU A 64 19.17 3.40 -11.30
C LEU A 64 19.83 4.19 -12.43
N GLU A 65 19.05 4.94 -13.18
CA GLU A 65 19.50 5.73 -14.32
C GLU A 65 19.88 7.18 -13.96
N GLY A 66 19.65 7.60 -12.70
CA GLY A 66 19.85 8.98 -12.26
C GLY A 66 18.90 9.98 -12.93
N LYS A 67 17.71 9.55 -13.36
CA LYS A 67 16.69 10.35 -14.03
C LYS A 67 15.66 10.90 -13.05
N ASP A 68 15.30 12.16 -13.25
CA ASP A 68 14.23 12.81 -12.48
C ASP A 68 12.87 12.14 -12.74
N PHE A 69 11.98 12.16 -11.74
CA PHE A 69 10.64 11.60 -11.86
C PHE A 69 9.57 12.47 -11.17
N PRO A 70 8.32 12.42 -11.70
CA PRO A 70 7.22 13.23 -11.21
C PRO A 70 6.70 12.76 -9.85
N ALA A 71 5.98 13.66 -9.16
CA ALA A 71 5.09 13.32 -8.07
C ALA A 71 3.92 12.45 -8.60
N PHE A 72 3.36 11.65 -7.71
CA PHE A 72 2.14 10.89 -7.96
C PHE A 72 1.03 11.39 -7.03
N ASP A 73 -0.08 11.79 -7.61
CA ASP A 73 -1.27 12.23 -6.90
C ASP A 73 -2.39 11.18 -7.11
N PRO A 74 -2.67 10.34 -6.10
CA PRO A 74 -3.67 9.28 -6.23
C PRO A 74 -5.08 9.83 -6.50
N ASP A 75 -5.39 11.04 -6.02
CA ASP A 75 -6.69 11.67 -6.24
C ASP A 75 -6.92 12.11 -7.68
N LYS A 76 -5.84 12.41 -8.41
CA LYS A 76 -5.90 12.81 -9.81
C LYS A 76 -5.60 11.69 -10.79
N GLN A 77 -4.84 10.67 -10.37
CA GLN A 77 -4.22 9.72 -11.28
C GLN A 77 -4.66 8.26 -11.08
N GLY A 78 -5.54 7.94 -10.13
CA GLY A 78 -5.86 6.54 -9.89
C GLY A 78 -7.11 6.27 -9.09
N THR A 79 -7.02 6.07 -7.89
CA THR A 79 -7.80 5.30 -6.91
C THR A 79 -9.33 5.50 -6.85
N LYS A 80 -9.88 6.57 -7.46
CA LYS A 80 -11.33 6.88 -7.40
C LYS A 80 -12.21 6.11 -8.39
N THR A 81 -11.62 5.31 -9.25
CA THR A 81 -12.39 4.46 -10.13
C THR A 81 -12.77 3.22 -9.36
N SER A 82 -14.02 3.11 -8.95
CA SER A 82 -14.56 1.87 -8.38
C SER A 82 -14.30 0.73 -9.37
N SER A 83 -13.27 -0.05 -9.09
CA SER A 83 -13.02 -1.27 -9.86
C SER A 83 -14.27 -2.15 -9.71
N GLN A 84 -14.89 -2.51 -10.82
CA GLN A 84 -16.00 -3.48 -10.83
C GLN A 84 -15.48 -4.92 -10.67
N LYS A 85 -14.18 -5.10 -10.47
CA LYS A 85 -13.56 -6.41 -10.31
C LYS A 85 -13.91 -7.04 -8.95
N PRO A 86 -14.13 -8.34 -8.91
CA PRO A 86 -14.23 -9.08 -7.65
C PRO A 86 -13.00 -8.88 -6.78
N PRO A 87 -13.12 -8.87 -5.43
CA PRO A 87 -11.98 -8.71 -4.53
C PRO A 87 -10.85 -9.70 -4.78
N SER A 88 -11.17 -10.96 -5.09
CA SER A 88 -10.17 -11.99 -5.42
C SER A 88 -9.35 -11.67 -6.67
N GLU A 89 -9.97 -11.06 -7.69
CA GLU A 89 -9.26 -10.64 -8.90
C GLU A 89 -8.33 -9.45 -8.63
N LEU A 90 -8.75 -8.49 -7.78
CA LEU A 90 -7.89 -7.39 -7.35
C LEU A 90 -6.67 -7.92 -6.58
N ALA A 91 -6.88 -8.83 -5.64
CA ALA A 91 -5.79 -9.43 -4.88
C ALA A 91 -4.83 -10.24 -5.78
N ALA A 92 -5.34 -10.95 -6.77
CA ALA A 92 -4.53 -11.66 -7.76
C ALA A 92 -3.74 -10.69 -8.64
N GLU A 93 -4.33 -9.58 -9.08
CA GLU A 93 -3.64 -8.53 -9.84
C GLU A 93 -2.51 -7.91 -9.00
N PHE A 94 -2.78 -7.56 -7.76
CA PHE A 94 -1.75 -7.06 -6.84
C PHE A 94 -0.59 -8.03 -6.69
N ALA A 95 -0.89 -9.31 -6.42
CA ALA A 95 0.13 -10.34 -6.25
C ALA A 95 0.99 -10.50 -7.52
N ARG A 96 0.40 -10.47 -8.70
CA ARG A 96 1.11 -10.54 -9.98
C ARG A 96 2.03 -9.33 -10.17
N LEU A 97 1.54 -8.11 -9.97
CA LEU A 97 2.32 -6.88 -10.11
C LEU A 97 3.46 -6.83 -9.10
N ARG A 98 3.22 -7.27 -7.87
CA ARG A 98 4.23 -7.37 -6.83
C ARG A 98 5.32 -8.39 -7.16
N ALA A 99 4.98 -9.52 -7.74
CA ALA A 99 5.97 -10.49 -8.20
C ALA A 99 6.93 -9.86 -9.24
N GLU A 100 6.39 -9.10 -10.20
CA GLU A 100 7.19 -8.33 -11.16
C GLU A 100 8.08 -7.29 -10.48
N SER A 101 7.55 -6.61 -9.47
CA SER A 101 8.30 -5.60 -8.69
C SER A 101 9.43 -6.23 -7.87
N LEU A 102 9.16 -7.36 -7.23
CA LEU A 102 10.19 -8.11 -6.48
C LEU A 102 11.29 -8.64 -7.41
N GLN A 103 10.92 -9.06 -8.62
CA GLN A 103 11.90 -9.44 -9.65
C GLN A 103 12.79 -8.26 -10.04
N ALA A 104 12.21 -7.07 -10.24
CA ALA A 104 12.97 -5.85 -10.53
C ALA A 104 13.86 -5.41 -9.35
N LEU A 105 13.40 -5.61 -8.12
CA LEU A 105 14.14 -5.28 -6.89
C LEU A 105 15.23 -6.29 -6.55
N SER A 106 15.15 -7.53 -7.07
CA SER A 106 16.06 -8.63 -6.70
C SER A 106 17.55 -8.34 -6.94
N PRO A 107 17.98 -7.70 -8.06
CA PRO A 107 19.39 -7.41 -8.33
C PRO A 107 19.95 -6.24 -7.48
N ILE A 108 19.10 -5.45 -6.81
CA ILE A 108 19.53 -4.28 -6.05
C ILE A 108 20.41 -4.71 -4.88
N GLN A 109 21.59 -4.12 -4.78
CA GLN A 109 22.59 -4.38 -3.75
C GLN A 109 22.80 -3.16 -2.84
N LEU A 110 23.56 -3.33 -1.78
CA LEU A 110 23.87 -2.24 -0.83
C LEU A 110 24.50 -1.01 -1.51
N LYS A 111 25.36 -1.23 -2.51
CA LYS A 111 26.00 -0.16 -3.28
C LYS A 111 24.99 0.70 -4.04
N ASP A 112 23.88 0.12 -4.46
CA ASP A 112 22.87 0.79 -5.27
C ASP A 112 21.92 1.66 -4.42
N LEU A 113 21.87 1.42 -3.10
CA LEU A 113 21.01 2.19 -2.18
C LEU A 113 21.36 3.68 -2.12
N GLY A 114 22.58 4.05 -2.53
CA GLY A 114 23.04 5.43 -2.65
C GLY A 114 22.71 6.11 -3.99
N CYS A 115 22.16 5.41 -4.98
CA CYS A 115 21.70 6.00 -6.24
C CYS A 115 20.67 7.08 -5.97
N LYS A 116 20.78 8.23 -6.67
CA LYS A 116 19.99 9.43 -6.41
C LYS A 116 19.28 9.87 -7.68
N ALA A 117 18.08 10.44 -7.48
CA ALA A 117 17.33 11.14 -8.52
C ALA A 117 16.49 12.26 -7.86
N ARG A 118 15.96 13.17 -8.65
CA ARG A 118 15.08 14.23 -8.14
C ARG A 118 13.63 13.78 -8.26
N HIS A 119 12.95 13.71 -7.14
CA HIS A 119 11.49 13.69 -7.06
C HIS A 119 10.97 15.12 -7.23
N GLN A 120 9.98 15.34 -8.07
CA GLN A 120 9.47 16.68 -8.42
C GLN A 120 9.07 17.51 -7.19
N GLU A 121 8.51 16.86 -6.16
CA GLU A 121 7.98 17.51 -4.96
C GLU A 121 8.97 17.46 -3.79
N LEU A 122 9.65 16.32 -3.58
CA LEU A 122 10.48 16.06 -2.39
C LEU A 122 11.96 16.46 -2.57
N GLY A 123 12.37 16.84 -3.79
CA GLY A 123 13.77 17.12 -4.09
C GLY A 123 14.58 15.85 -4.32
N ILE A 124 15.86 15.85 -3.92
CA ILE A 124 16.75 14.70 -4.11
C ILE A 124 16.38 13.59 -3.14
N VAL A 125 16.14 12.40 -3.67
CA VAL A 125 15.87 11.17 -2.93
C VAL A 125 16.85 10.06 -3.33
N THR A 126 17.04 9.10 -2.44
CA THR A 126 17.91 7.94 -2.68
C THR A 126 17.09 6.67 -2.93
N MET A 127 17.71 5.69 -3.57
CA MET A 127 17.16 4.34 -3.71
C MET A 127 16.80 3.70 -2.36
N GLY A 128 17.65 3.89 -1.35
CA GLY A 128 17.41 3.36 -0.01
C GLY A 128 16.15 3.96 0.61
N GLU A 129 15.96 5.28 0.53
CA GLU A 129 14.76 5.97 1.02
C GLU A 129 13.50 5.48 0.29
N MET A 130 13.55 5.33 -1.03
CA MET A 130 12.44 4.83 -1.83
C MET A 130 12.05 3.39 -1.46
N VAL A 131 13.03 2.51 -1.19
CA VAL A 131 12.74 1.12 -0.77
C VAL A 131 12.12 1.08 0.63
N HIS A 132 12.56 1.95 1.54
CA HIS A 132 11.93 2.08 2.87
C HIS A 132 10.51 2.62 2.77
N GLU A 133 10.32 3.66 1.95
CA GLU A 133 9.01 4.25 1.69
C GLU A 133 8.05 3.20 1.13
N TRP A 134 8.48 2.40 0.15
CA TRP A 134 7.64 1.35 -0.44
C TRP A 134 7.14 0.34 0.60
N ALA A 135 8.03 -0.16 1.48
CA ALA A 135 7.63 -1.08 2.54
C ALA A 135 6.71 -0.42 3.58
N ALA A 136 6.99 0.83 3.95
CA ALA A 136 6.16 1.59 4.88
C ALA A 136 4.77 1.90 4.28
N HIS A 137 4.71 2.24 2.99
CA HIS A 137 3.48 2.49 2.23
C HIS A 137 2.57 1.26 2.22
N ASP A 138 3.13 0.09 1.94
CA ASP A 138 2.39 -1.19 2.00
C ASP A 138 1.74 -1.43 3.36
N LEU A 139 2.53 -1.30 4.42
CA LEU A 139 2.06 -1.50 5.78
C LEU A 139 1.02 -0.43 6.18
N ASN A 140 1.24 0.82 5.77
CA ASN A 140 0.29 1.91 6.04
C ASN A 140 -1.09 1.62 5.45
N HIS A 141 -1.16 1.21 4.17
CA HIS A 141 -2.44 0.92 3.54
C HIS A 141 -3.06 -0.41 4.01
N THR A 142 -2.26 -1.37 4.46
CA THR A 142 -2.76 -2.56 5.15
C THR A 142 -3.44 -2.18 6.47
N VAL A 143 -2.79 -1.39 7.31
CA VAL A 143 -3.35 -0.89 8.58
C VAL A 143 -4.60 -0.03 8.32
N GLN A 144 -4.59 0.82 7.30
CA GLN A 144 -5.73 1.65 6.91
C GLN A 144 -6.95 0.79 6.54
N ALA A 145 -6.74 -0.25 5.73
CA ALA A 145 -7.78 -1.19 5.34
C ALA A 145 -8.33 -1.98 6.53
N GLU A 146 -7.46 -2.53 7.37
CA GLU A 146 -7.87 -3.25 8.57
C GLU A 146 -8.64 -2.36 9.54
N ARG A 147 -8.23 -1.09 9.66
CA ARG A 147 -8.96 -0.10 10.44
C ARG A 147 -10.37 0.14 9.89
N ALA A 148 -10.55 0.19 8.57
CA ALA A 148 -11.88 0.28 7.95
C ALA A 148 -12.72 -0.97 8.26
N ILE A 149 -12.14 -2.16 8.10
CA ILE A 149 -12.78 -3.45 8.37
C ILE A 149 -13.18 -3.60 9.85
N MET A 150 -12.40 -3.07 10.77
CA MET A 150 -12.69 -3.14 12.22
C MET A 150 -13.91 -2.33 12.65
N GLN A 151 -14.32 -1.29 11.93
CA GLN A 151 -15.34 -0.33 12.42
C GLN A 151 -16.66 -0.96 12.86
N PRO A 152 -17.31 -1.87 12.11
CA PRO A 152 -18.56 -2.47 12.57
C PRO A 152 -18.40 -3.30 13.84
N PHE A 153 -17.26 -3.96 14.02
CA PHE A 153 -16.97 -4.74 15.23
C PHE A 153 -16.72 -3.84 16.44
N ILE A 154 -15.94 -2.77 16.29
CA ILE A 154 -15.70 -1.80 17.35
C ILE A 154 -17.02 -1.17 17.80
N ARG A 155 -17.88 -0.77 16.85
CA ARG A 155 -19.20 -0.17 17.19
C ARG A 155 -20.14 -1.16 17.86
N GLY A 156 -20.01 -2.46 17.56
CA GLY A 156 -20.86 -3.52 18.11
C GLY A 156 -20.38 -4.12 19.43
N CYS A 157 -19.16 -3.84 19.88
CA CYS A 157 -18.58 -4.55 21.03
C CYS A 157 -18.95 -3.97 22.42
N GLY A 158 -19.88 -3.00 22.49
CA GLY A 158 -20.40 -2.47 23.77
C GLY A 158 -19.31 -1.90 24.67
N PRO A 159 -19.23 -2.31 25.96
CA PRO A 159 -18.26 -1.74 26.91
C PRO A 159 -16.78 -1.96 26.51
N TRP A 160 -16.48 -2.96 25.70
CA TRP A 160 -15.11 -3.22 25.21
C TRP A 160 -14.64 -2.19 24.19
N GLN A 161 -15.52 -1.33 23.66
CA GLN A 161 -15.15 -0.30 22.68
C GLN A 161 -14.01 0.60 23.16
N ASN A 162 -13.90 0.83 24.47
CA ASN A 162 -12.83 1.64 25.05
C ASN A 162 -11.41 1.11 24.79
N TYR A 163 -11.27 -0.22 24.58
CA TYR A 163 -9.98 -0.82 24.23
C TYR A 163 -9.53 -0.53 22.80
N PHE A 164 -10.44 -0.03 21.97
CA PHE A 164 -10.21 0.25 20.54
C PHE A 164 -10.34 1.73 20.20
N SER A 165 -10.23 2.62 21.20
CA SER A 165 -10.41 4.08 21.04
C SER A 165 -9.51 4.67 19.96
N ASP A 166 -8.28 4.18 19.82
CA ASP A 166 -7.28 4.66 18.86
C ASP A 166 -7.59 4.23 17.40
N HIS A 167 -8.43 3.21 17.26
CA HIS A 167 -8.86 2.69 15.95
C HIS A 167 -10.24 3.19 15.55
N LEU A 168 -11.06 3.65 16.50
CA LEU A 168 -12.41 4.13 16.21
C LEU A 168 -12.36 5.38 15.32
N VAL A 169 -12.99 5.28 14.16
CA VAL A 169 -13.21 6.42 13.27
C VAL A 169 -14.47 7.14 13.71
N ARG A 170 -14.32 8.40 14.17
CA ARG A 170 -15.44 9.27 14.53
C ARG A 170 -16.03 9.86 13.25
N THR A 171 -17.32 9.67 13.03
CA THR A 171 -18.06 10.42 12.02
C THR A 171 -18.41 11.77 12.64
N GLU A 172 -17.88 12.85 12.11
CA GLU A 172 -18.38 14.18 12.48
C GLU A 172 -19.87 14.25 12.16
N LYS A 173 -20.64 14.78 13.12
CA LYS A 173 -22.09 14.97 12.98
C LYS A 173 -22.38 16.20 12.13
#